data_763f32d19d3258c593834cfbf50eba56
#
_entry.id   763f32d19d3258c593834cfbf50eba56
#
_cell.length_a   1.000
_cell.length_b   1.000
_cell.length_c   1.000
_cell.angle_alpha   90.00
_cell.angle_beta   90.00
_cell.angle_gamma   90.00
#
_symmetry.space_group_name_H-M   'P 1'
#
loop_
_entity.id
_entity.type
_entity.pdbx_description
1 polymer ?
#
loop_
_entity_poly.entity_id
_entity_poly.type
_entity_poly.pdbx_seq_one_letter_code
_entity_poly.pdbx_strand_id
1 'polypeptide(L)'
;MNKLTVVVIVLLAIAAAAYIIYRIVKAKLRELSRAAFGTDSLTEGWNRQTEELAATPKSVSGMTKIYAPKIQRDFPDFNIEEFKNMAENMLISALMAISAGQDTLLKDGAEEIRWQVDNRIADNKQSGIREVYERIKIHQTEITAYQKKQGTCMITFQSAVEYLFYKEKDGTLTEGDKNHLTQTKYNIELMYIQDVQMTGEQTATGS
;
A
#
# COMPACT_ATOMS: atom_id res chain seq x y z
N MET A 1 30.26 -33.45 -54.38
CA MET A 1 30.09 -32.55 -53.21
C MET A 1 30.36 -33.39 -51.95
N ASN A 2 31.32 -32.98 -51.16
CA ASN A 2 31.65 -33.74 -49.92
C ASN A 2 30.49 -33.63 -48.93
N LYS A 3 30.17 -34.71 -48.19
CA LYS A 3 29.11 -34.75 -47.18
C LYS A 3 29.23 -33.55 -46.18
N LEU A 4 30.46 -33.16 -45.86
CA LEU A 4 30.78 -32.03 -45.02
C LEU A 4 30.30 -30.68 -45.62
N THR A 5 30.48 -30.49 -46.93
CA THR A 5 30.05 -29.27 -47.61
C THR A 5 28.54 -29.11 -47.62
N VAL A 6 27.79 -30.22 -47.77
CA VAL A 6 26.32 -30.21 -47.68
C VAL A 6 25.83 -29.83 -46.28
N VAL A 7 26.45 -30.38 -45.24
CA VAL A 7 26.12 -30.08 -43.84
C VAL A 7 26.36 -28.58 -43.53
N VAL A 8 27.48 -28.04 -43.98
CA VAL A 8 27.79 -26.60 -43.78
C VAL A 8 26.76 -25.72 -44.47
N ILE A 9 26.38 -26.01 -45.72
CA ILE A 9 25.37 -25.25 -46.46
C ILE A 9 24.01 -25.28 -45.73
N VAL A 10 23.60 -26.47 -45.26
CA VAL A 10 22.34 -26.62 -44.52
C VAL A 10 22.35 -25.80 -43.21
N LEU A 11 23.45 -25.85 -42.45
CA LEU A 11 23.58 -25.04 -41.22
C LEU A 11 23.55 -23.54 -41.49
N LEU A 12 24.18 -23.05 -42.57
CA LEU A 12 24.13 -21.66 -42.99
C LEU A 12 22.72 -21.25 -43.41
N ALA A 13 21.99 -22.13 -44.11
CA ALA A 13 20.61 -21.87 -44.50
C ALA A 13 19.67 -21.76 -43.29
N ILE A 14 19.84 -22.63 -42.28
CA ILE A 14 19.08 -22.59 -41.01
C ILE A 14 19.41 -21.30 -40.23
N ALA A 15 20.66 -20.92 -40.13
CA ALA A 15 21.08 -19.69 -39.46
C ALA A 15 20.53 -18.45 -40.15
N ALA A 16 20.52 -18.41 -41.49
CA ALA A 16 19.93 -17.31 -42.25
C ALA A 16 18.41 -17.23 -42.05
N ALA A 17 17.71 -18.37 -42.08
CA ALA A 17 16.28 -18.42 -41.82
C ALA A 17 15.93 -17.95 -40.40
N ALA A 18 16.68 -18.42 -39.39
CA ALA A 18 16.52 -17.98 -38.03
C ALA A 18 16.74 -16.47 -37.85
N TYR A 19 17.75 -15.93 -38.53
CA TYR A 19 18.02 -14.50 -38.52
C TYR A 19 16.90 -13.67 -39.16
N ILE A 20 16.34 -14.14 -40.28
CA ILE A 20 15.19 -13.46 -40.95
C ILE A 20 13.96 -13.46 -40.02
N ILE A 21 13.64 -14.62 -39.42
CA ILE A 21 12.54 -14.77 -38.48
C ILE A 21 12.73 -13.80 -37.30
N TYR A 22 13.94 -13.78 -36.72
CA TYR A 22 14.26 -12.84 -35.62
C TYR A 22 14.03 -11.38 -36.03
N ARG A 23 14.46 -10.99 -37.22
CA ARG A 23 14.23 -9.59 -37.70
C ARG A 23 12.75 -9.26 -37.88
N ILE A 24 11.95 -10.20 -38.42
CA ILE A 24 10.52 -10.01 -38.62
C ILE A 24 9.80 -9.89 -37.26
N VAL A 25 10.11 -10.80 -36.33
CA VAL A 25 9.54 -10.78 -34.98
C VAL A 25 9.91 -9.49 -34.26
N LYS A 26 11.18 -9.08 -34.31
CA LYS A 26 11.63 -7.83 -33.68
C LYS A 26 10.96 -6.59 -34.28
N ALA A 27 10.76 -6.56 -35.62
CA ALA A 27 10.06 -5.46 -36.28
C ALA A 27 8.58 -5.39 -35.85
N LYS A 28 7.87 -6.53 -35.82
CA LYS A 28 6.47 -6.60 -35.37
C LYS A 28 6.31 -6.25 -33.89
N LEU A 29 7.23 -6.70 -33.03
CA LEU A 29 7.23 -6.33 -31.61
C LEU A 29 7.42 -4.82 -31.41
N ARG A 30 8.29 -4.21 -32.23
CA ARG A 30 8.53 -2.76 -32.21
C ARG A 30 7.29 -1.98 -32.65
N GLU A 31 6.61 -2.44 -33.70
CA GLU A 31 5.35 -1.85 -34.20
C GLU A 31 4.25 -1.95 -33.15
N LEU A 32 4.11 -3.13 -32.51
CA LEU A 32 3.15 -3.37 -31.43
C LEU A 32 3.43 -2.48 -30.21
N SER A 33 4.71 -2.35 -29.83
CA SER A 33 5.13 -1.51 -28.71
C SER A 33 4.84 -0.02 -28.97
N ARG A 34 5.09 0.47 -30.18
CA ARG A 34 4.75 1.83 -30.58
C ARG A 34 3.25 2.09 -30.57
N ALA A 35 2.46 1.13 -31.05
CA ALA A 35 1.01 1.24 -31.08
C ALA A 35 0.39 1.20 -29.67
N ALA A 36 0.93 0.36 -28.76
CA ALA A 36 0.40 0.18 -27.43
C ALA A 36 0.94 1.18 -26.40
N PHE A 37 2.21 1.54 -26.48
CA PHE A 37 2.92 2.30 -25.43
C PHE A 37 3.66 3.54 -25.96
N GLY A 38 3.70 3.79 -27.26
CA GLY A 38 4.45 4.88 -27.86
C GLY A 38 5.98 4.73 -27.77
N THR A 39 6.49 3.54 -27.42
CA THR A 39 7.91 3.25 -27.24
C THR A 39 8.39 2.15 -28.18
N ASP A 40 9.71 2.09 -28.44
CA ASP A 40 10.32 1.09 -29.33
C ASP A 40 10.54 -0.29 -28.66
N SER A 41 10.26 -0.40 -27.35
CA SER A 41 10.44 -1.61 -26.56
C SER A 41 9.21 -1.92 -25.72
N LEU A 42 8.71 -3.16 -25.79
CA LEU A 42 7.58 -3.62 -24.97
C LEU A 42 7.90 -3.57 -23.47
N THR A 43 9.12 -3.91 -23.08
CA THR A 43 9.59 -3.86 -21.70
C THR A 43 9.65 -2.42 -21.18
N GLU A 44 10.12 -1.49 -21.98
CA GLU A 44 10.18 -0.08 -21.60
C GLU A 44 8.78 0.54 -21.53
N GLY A 45 7.90 0.21 -22.47
CA GLY A 45 6.51 0.67 -22.46
C GLY A 45 5.74 0.09 -21.28
N TRP A 46 5.92 -1.18 -20.97
CA TRP A 46 5.33 -1.82 -19.80
C TRP A 46 5.83 -1.19 -18.49
N ASN A 47 7.14 -0.95 -18.35
CA ASN A 47 7.71 -0.31 -17.18
C ASN A 47 7.18 1.11 -16.99
N ARG A 48 7.13 1.92 -18.06
CA ARG A 48 6.52 3.27 -17.99
C ARG A 48 5.07 3.23 -17.57
N GLN A 49 4.26 2.35 -18.14
CA GLN A 49 2.85 2.22 -17.77
C GLN A 49 2.70 1.76 -16.33
N THR A 50 3.56 0.86 -15.85
CA THR A 50 3.57 0.42 -14.44
C THR A 50 3.98 1.56 -13.51
N GLU A 51 4.98 2.37 -13.89
CA GLU A 51 5.39 3.56 -13.15
C GLU A 51 4.30 4.63 -13.12
N GLU A 52 3.63 4.91 -14.25
CA GLU A 52 2.51 5.85 -14.33
C GLU A 52 1.31 5.38 -13.49
N LEU A 53 0.97 4.10 -13.53
CA LEU A 53 -0.09 3.51 -12.70
C LEU A 53 0.29 3.52 -11.21
N ALA A 54 1.56 3.30 -10.88
CA ALA A 54 2.06 3.39 -9.51
C ALA A 54 2.10 4.85 -9.02
N ALA A 55 2.43 5.79 -9.90
CA ALA A 55 2.48 7.22 -9.59
C ALA A 55 1.09 7.87 -9.50
N THR A 56 0.04 7.26 -10.11
CA THR A 56 -1.32 7.78 -10.03
C THR A 56 -1.90 7.48 -8.63
N PRO A 57 -2.24 8.51 -7.83
CA PRO A 57 -2.77 8.29 -6.49
C PRO A 57 -4.03 7.44 -6.52
N LYS A 58 -4.08 6.35 -5.78
CA LYS A 58 -5.30 5.56 -5.63
C LYS A 58 -6.36 6.42 -4.95
N SER A 59 -7.47 6.67 -5.63
CA SER A 59 -8.60 7.35 -5.02
C SER A 59 -9.17 6.50 -3.87
N VAL A 60 -9.44 7.15 -2.75
CA VAL A 60 -10.16 6.54 -1.64
C VAL A 60 -11.66 6.73 -1.90
N SER A 61 -12.46 5.71 -1.63
CA SER A 61 -13.91 5.80 -1.71
C SER A 61 -14.41 6.70 -0.57
N GLY A 62 -14.41 8.03 -0.80
CA GLY A 62 -14.69 9.02 0.22
C GLY A 62 -16.18 9.10 0.55
N MET A 63 -16.54 8.69 1.76
CA MET A 63 -17.85 8.93 2.33
C MET A 63 -17.81 9.99 3.44
N THR A 64 -16.70 10.71 3.57
CA THR A 64 -16.53 11.78 4.56
C THR A 64 -17.65 12.81 4.48
N LYS A 65 -18.02 13.24 3.26
CA LYS A 65 -19.13 14.20 3.07
C LYS A 65 -20.48 13.69 3.60
N ILE A 66 -20.68 12.38 3.65
CA ILE A 66 -21.91 11.76 4.14
C ILE A 66 -21.84 11.52 5.65
N TYR A 67 -20.70 11.05 6.14
CA TYR A 67 -20.55 10.69 7.55
C TYR A 67 -20.19 11.87 8.45
N ALA A 68 -19.41 12.85 7.99
CA ALA A 68 -18.99 13.98 8.80
C ALA A 68 -20.17 14.75 9.42
N PRO A 69 -21.26 15.11 8.69
CA PRO A 69 -22.41 15.77 9.31
C PRO A 69 -23.15 14.90 10.33
N LYS A 70 -23.15 13.57 10.14
CA LYS A 70 -23.77 12.63 11.08
C LYS A 70 -22.95 12.53 12.38
N ILE A 71 -21.63 12.40 12.24
CA ILE A 71 -20.70 12.34 13.37
C ILE A 71 -20.79 13.62 14.17
N GLN A 72 -20.75 14.79 13.52
CA GLN A 72 -20.82 16.09 14.18
C GLN A 72 -22.15 16.32 14.91
N ARG A 73 -23.26 15.83 14.35
CA ARG A 73 -24.57 15.87 15.02
C ARG A 73 -24.62 14.95 16.23
N ASP A 74 -24.04 13.75 16.10
CA ASP A 74 -24.12 12.71 17.12
C ASP A 74 -23.09 12.93 18.24
N PHE A 75 -21.96 13.55 17.91
CA PHE A 75 -20.82 13.88 18.79
C PHE A 75 -20.28 15.29 18.44
N PRO A 76 -20.89 16.36 18.96
CA PRO A 76 -20.52 17.75 18.61
C PRO A 76 -19.05 18.09 18.92
N ASP A 77 -18.49 17.49 19.97
CA ASP A 77 -17.12 17.74 20.42
C ASP A 77 -16.07 16.91 19.67
N PHE A 78 -16.51 16.02 18.76
CA PHE A 78 -15.62 15.18 17.98
C PHE A 78 -14.91 15.97 16.87
N ASN A 79 -13.57 15.99 16.90
CA ASN A 79 -12.75 16.65 15.89
C ASN A 79 -12.31 15.65 14.81
N ILE A 80 -12.99 15.66 13.67
CA ILE A 80 -12.73 14.74 12.55
C ILE A 80 -11.28 14.86 12.03
N GLU A 81 -10.77 16.09 11.89
CA GLU A 81 -9.41 16.31 11.38
C GLU A 81 -8.33 15.81 12.35
N GLU A 82 -8.56 15.96 13.64
CA GLU A 82 -7.65 15.42 14.67
C GLU A 82 -7.58 13.91 14.62
N PHE A 83 -8.73 13.24 14.53
CA PHE A 83 -8.79 11.79 14.43
C PHE A 83 -8.24 11.25 13.11
N LYS A 84 -8.44 11.98 12.02
CA LYS A 84 -7.81 11.67 10.73
C LYS A 84 -6.29 11.74 10.83
N ASN A 85 -5.76 12.83 11.40
CA ASN A 85 -4.31 12.98 11.61
C ASN A 85 -3.76 11.90 12.55
N MET A 86 -4.52 11.50 13.57
CA MET A 86 -4.16 10.39 14.46
C MET A 86 -4.07 9.08 13.68
N ALA A 87 -5.06 8.76 12.84
CA ALA A 87 -5.05 7.56 11.99
C ALA A 87 -3.85 7.55 11.04
N GLU A 88 -3.55 8.68 10.39
CA GLU A 88 -2.40 8.81 9.49
C GLU A 88 -1.07 8.62 10.21
N ASN A 89 -0.90 9.24 11.37
CA ASN A 89 0.31 9.11 12.19
C ASN A 89 0.49 7.69 12.73
N MET A 90 -0.58 7.03 13.17
CA MET A 90 -0.55 5.63 13.59
C MET A 90 -0.10 4.71 12.46
N LEU A 91 -0.62 4.93 11.24
CA LEU A 91 -0.26 4.13 10.06
C LEU A 91 1.22 4.29 9.71
N ILE A 92 1.70 5.53 9.63
CA ILE A 92 3.12 5.80 9.35
C ILE A 92 4.00 5.16 10.42
N SER A 93 3.66 5.34 11.69
CA SER A 93 4.41 4.77 12.82
C SER A 93 4.44 3.25 12.80
N ALA A 94 3.32 2.60 12.44
CA ALA A 94 3.23 1.14 12.31
C ALA A 94 4.16 0.61 11.20
N LEU A 95 4.13 1.22 10.00
CA LEU A 95 4.99 0.83 8.89
C LEU A 95 6.48 1.07 9.21
N MET A 96 6.80 2.17 9.87
CA MET A 96 8.16 2.46 10.32
C MET A 96 8.63 1.49 11.40
N ALA A 97 7.76 1.10 12.35
CA ALA A 97 8.08 0.14 13.40
C ALA A 97 8.40 -1.25 12.82
N ILE A 98 7.60 -1.71 11.85
CA ILE A 98 7.87 -2.96 11.13
C ILE A 98 9.23 -2.90 10.42
N SER A 99 9.52 -1.79 9.72
CA SER A 99 10.81 -1.60 9.01
C SER A 99 12.00 -1.59 9.96
N ALA A 100 11.84 -0.97 11.13
CA ALA A 100 12.88 -0.92 12.16
C ALA A 100 13.00 -2.23 12.95
N GLY A 101 11.99 -3.11 12.88
CA GLY A 101 11.92 -4.32 13.71
C GLY A 101 11.74 -4.04 15.20
N GLN A 102 11.16 -2.88 15.55
CA GLN A 102 10.96 -2.40 16.92
C GLN A 102 9.62 -1.66 17.04
N ASP A 103 8.88 -1.96 18.10
CA ASP A 103 7.56 -1.36 18.41
C ASP A 103 7.63 0.04 19.05
N THR A 104 8.83 0.46 19.48
CA THR A 104 9.05 1.72 20.22
C THR A 104 8.59 3.00 19.48
N LEU A 105 8.33 2.91 18.18
CA LEU A 105 7.79 4.01 17.40
C LEU A 105 6.28 4.21 17.56
N LEU A 106 5.58 3.24 18.14
CA LEU A 106 4.15 3.28 18.43
C LEU A 106 3.92 3.78 19.88
N LYS A 107 4.22 5.04 20.14
CA LYS A 107 4.20 5.58 21.51
C LYS A 107 2.79 5.63 22.12
N ASP A 108 1.77 5.91 21.32
CA ASP A 108 0.39 6.14 21.79
C ASP A 108 -0.65 5.35 20.96
N GLY A 109 -0.21 4.29 20.29
CA GLY A 109 -1.10 3.46 19.49
C GLY A 109 -2.05 2.65 20.37
N ALA A 110 -3.28 2.44 19.89
CA ALA A 110 -4.19 1.48 20.48
C ALA A 110 -3.48 0.12 20.62
N GLU A 111 -3.70 -0.56 21.73
CA GLU A 111 -3.08 -1.87 22.03
C GLU A 111 -3.23 -2.86 20.87
N GLU A 112 -4.35 -2.82 20.19
CA GLU A 112 -4.65 -3.67 19.02
C GLU A 112 -3.65 -3.44 17.87
N ILE A 113 -3.35 -2.19 17.53
CA ILE A 113 -2.38 -1.87 16.45
C ILE A 113 -0.98 -2.29 16.88
N ARG A 114 -0.61 -2.05 18.15
CA ARG A 114 0.67 -2.49 18.71
C ARG A 114 0.80 -3.99 18.61
N TRP A 115 -0.21 -4.74 19.05
CA TRP A 115 -0.22 -6.19 18.98
C TRP A 115 -0.05 -6.72 17.56
N GLN A 116 -0.74 -6.13 16.57
CA GLN A 116 -0.59 -6.50 15.15
C GLN A 116 0.83 -6.24 14.64
N VAL A 117 1.42 -5.09 15.00
CA VAL A 117 2.80 -4.74 14.61
C VAL A 117 3.81 -5.67 15.28
N ASP A 118 3.66 -5.96 16.57
CA ASP A 118 4.53 -6.86 17.30
C ASP A 118 4.51 -8.28 16.75
N ASN A 119 3.33 -8.79 16.42
CA ASN A 119 3.20 -10.09 15.76
C ASN A 119 3.90 -10.08 14.41
N ARG A 120 3.73 -9.01 13.60
CA ARG A 120 4.41 -8.91 12.31
C ARG A 120 5.92 -8.88 12.44
N ILE A 121 6.43 -8.13 13.42
CA ILE A 121 7.86 -8.07 13.73
C ILE A 121 8.38 -9.44 14.20
N ALA A 122 7.62 -10.13 15.07
CA ALA A 122 7.98 -11.47 15.56
C ALA A 122 8.04 -12.49 14.42
N ASP A 123 7.04 -12.52 13.54
CA ASP A 123 7.00 -13.40 12.37
C ASP A 123 8.17 -13.15 11.42
N ASN A 124 8.49 -11.89 11.16
CA ASN A 124 9.62 -11.49 10.34
C ASN A 124 10.95 -11.98 10.96
N LYS A 125 11.14 -11.79 12.27
CA LYS A 125 12.32 -12.27 12.98
C LYS A 125 12.44 -13.79 12.95
N GLN A 126 11.35 -14.51 13.18
CA GLN A 126 11.32 -15.98 13.15
C GLN A 126 11.66 -16.53 11.76
N SER A 127 11.19 -15.87 10.71
CA SER A 127 11.42 -16.26 9.32
C SER A 127 12.76 -15.79 8.75
N GLY A 128 13.51 -14.98 9.50
CA GLY A 128 14.75 -14.33 9.02
C GLY A 128 14.50 -13.33 7.89
N ILE A 129 13.30 -12.74 7.86
CA ILE A 129 12.89 -11.76 6.85
C ILE A 129 13.09 -10.35 7.41
N ARG A 130 13.67 -9.49 6.59
CA ARG A 130 13.68 -8.05 6.79
C ARG A 130 12.63 -7.43 5.87
N GLU A 131 11.60 -6.87 6.45
CA GLU A 131 10.53 -6.16 5.75
C GLU A 131 10.77 -4.65 5.86
N VAL A 132 10.74 -3.95 4.74
CA VAL A 132 11.14 -2.53 4.68
C VAL A 132 10.09 -1.71 3.96
N TYR A 133 9.72 -0.59 4.58
CA TYR A 133 8.89 0.47 4.03
C TYR A 133 9.68 1.76 4.07
N GLU A 134 9.89 2.40 2.93
CA GLU A 134 10.62 3.66 2.78
C GLU A 134 9.80 4.67 1.98
N ARG A 135 10.10 5.95 2.14
CA ARG A 135 9.44 7.05 1.41
C ARG A 135 7.92 7.04 1.57
N ILE A 136 7.42 6.73 2.77
CA ILE A 136 6.01 6.62 3.06
C ILE A 136 5.35 8.00 2.87
N LYS A 137 4.31 8.05 2.03
CA LYS A 137 3.53 9.24 1.75
C LYS A 137 2.05 8.90 1.72
N ILE A 138 1.26 9.60 2.51
CA ILE A 138 -0.21 9.51 2.45
C ILE A 138 -0.70 10.53 1.42
N HIS A 139 -1.50 10.08 0.47
CA HIS A 139 -2.10 10.94 -0.55
C HIS A 139 -3.46 11.45 -0.16
N GLN A 140 -4.27 10.59 0.45
CA GLN A 140 -5.65 10.91 0.80
C GLN A 140 -6.12 9.98 1.92
N THR A 141 -6.87 10.54 2.87
CA THR A 141 -7.56 9.78 3.92
C THR A 141 -9.01 10.22 3.98
N GLU A 142 -9.92 9.26 3.96
CA GLU A 142 -11.36 9.48 3.96
C GLU A 142 -12.07 8.56 4.96
N ILE A 143 -13.21 8.99 5.48
CA ILE A 143 -14.08 8.15 6.28
C ILE A 143 -14.82 7.20 5.33
N THR A 144 -14.75 5.90 5.58
CA THR A 144 -15.44 4.87 4.81
C THR A 144 -16.56 4.19 5.57
N ALA A 145 -16.53 4.20 6.90
CA ALA A 145 -17.59 3.68 7.74
C ALA A 145 -17.75 4.49 9.04
N TYR A 146 -18.98 4.51 9.54
CA TYR A 146 -19.34 5.11 10.82
C TYR A 146 -20.40 4.26 11.48
N GLN A 147 -20.14 3.86 12.72
CA GLN A 147 -21.09 3.12 13.55
C GLN A 147 -21.22 3.81 14.91
N LYS A 148 -22.47 4.14 15.28
CA LYS A 148 -22.78 4.71 16.59
C LYS A 148 -23.26 3.61 17.52
N LYS A 149 -22.73 3.61 18.74
CA LYS A 149 -23.25 2.86 19.89
C LYS A 149 -23.53 3.87 21.02
N GLN A 150 -24.19 3.41 22.09
CA GLN A 150 -24.50 4.27 23.22
C GLN A 150 -23.21 4.81 23.85
N GLY A 151 -23.00 6.14 23.81
CA GLY A 151 -21.83 6.81 24.36
C GLY A 151 -20.52 6.59 23.62
N THR A 152 -20.52 5.84 22.50
CA THR A 152 -19.33 5.56 21.71
C THR A 152 -19.61 5.61 20.22
N CYS A 153 -18.59 5.88 19.43
CA CYS A 153 -18.66 5.59 17.98
C CYS A 153 -17.38 4.94 17.47
N MET A 154 -17.54 4.17 16.42
CA MET A 154 -16.43 3.57 15.67
C MET A 154 -16.40 4.21 14.29
N ILE A 155 -15.24 4.71 13.90
CA ILE A 155 -15.02 5.37 12.62
C ILE A 155 -13.88 4.64 11.90
N THR A 156 -14.14 4.22 10.67
CA THR A 156 -13.13 3.63 9.81
C THR A 156 -12.61 4.68 8.86
N PHE A 157 -11.32 4.97 8.95
CA PHE A 157 -10.58 5.78 8.00
C PHE A 157 -9.90 4.87 6.98
N GLN A 158 -9.96 5.23 5.71
CA GLN A 158 -9.18 4.58 4.66
C GLN A 158 -8.16 5.56 4.11
N SER A 159 -6.88 5.18 4.15
CA SER A 159 -5.78 5.97 3.63
C SER A 159 -5.18 5.35 2.38
N ALA A 160 -5.00 6.14 1.31
CA ALA A 160 -4.20 5.78 0.16
C ALA A 160 -2.75 6.18 0.44
N VAL A 161 -1.87 5.20 0.46
CA VAL A 161 -0.47 5.36 0.86
C VAL A 161 0.45 4.89 -0.25
N GLU A 162 1.49 5.66 -0.50
CA GLU A 162 2.58 5.34 -1.41
C GLU A 162 3.86 5.12 -0.62
N TYR A 163 4.62 4.11 -0.98
CA TYR A 163 5.90 3.79 -0.36
C TYR A 163 6.76 2.89 -1.25
N LEU A 164 8.06 2.82 -0.98
CA LEU A 164 8.91 1.72 -1.42
C LEU A 164 8.70 0.55 -0.47
N PHE A 165 8.44 -0.63 -1.02
CA PHE A 165 8.23 -1.85 -0.24
C PHE A 165 9.09 -2.98 -0.78
N TYR A 166 9.84 -3.61 0.11
CA TYR A 166 10.55 -4.83 -0.21
C TYR A 166 10.80 -5.71 1.01
N LYS A 167 10.95 -7.01 0.77
CA LYS A 167 11.41 -7.99 1.75
C LYS A 167 12.70 -8.62 1.32
N GLU A 168 13.59 -8.83 2.27
CA GLU A 168 14.87 -9.49 2.08
C GLU A 168 15.01 -10.66 3.06
N LYS A 169 15.66 -11.73 2.59
CA LYS A 169 16.14 -12.83 3.41
C LYS A 169 17.58 -13.10 3.06
N ASP A 170 18.47 -13.08 4.05
CA ASP A 170 19.92 -13.28 3.87
C ASP A 170 20.52 -12.35 2.80
N GLY A 171 20.04 -11.10 2.74
CA GLY A 171 20.47 -10.08 1.78
C GLY A 171 19.91 -10.26 0.36
N THR A 172 19.08 -11.29 0.12
CA THR A 172 18.43 -11.53 -1.16
C THR A 172 17.00 -10.99 -1.15
N LEU A 173 16.63 -10.23 -2.18
CA LEU A 173 15.28 -9.73 -2.37
C LEU A 173 14.31 -10.91 -2.60
N THR A 174 13.29 -11.03 -1.76
CA THR A 174 12.27 -12.09 -1.84
C THR A 174 10.90 -11.59 -2.30
N GLU A 175 10.59 -10.32 -2.05
CA GLU A 175 9.31 -9.71 -2.41
C GLU A 175 9.48 -8.21 -2.58
N GLY A 176 8.66 -7.58 -3.45
CA GLY A 176 8.64 -6.14 -3.66
C GLY A 176 9.75 -5.64 -4.57
N ASP A 177 9.97 -4.32 -4.55
CA ASP A 177 10.97 -3.63 -5.38
C ASP A 177 11.61 -2.47 -4.62
N LYS A 178 12.94 -2.32 -4.74
CA LYS A 178 13.69 -1.23 -4.10
C LYS A 178 13.68 0.07 -4.88
N ASN A 179 13.24 0.04 -6.13
CA ASN A 179 13.31 1.17 -7.05
C ASN A 179 11.93 1.72 -7.43
N HIS A 180 10.87 0.92 -7.29
CA HIS A 180 9.53 1.30 -7.71
C HIS A 180 8.59 1.49 -6.52
N LEU A 181 7.86 2.61 -6.55
CA LEU A 181 6.87 2.95 -5.54
C LEU A 181 5.63 2.05 -5.69
N THR A 182 5.11 1.61 -4.57
CA THR A 182 3.87 0.84 -4.49
C THR A 182 2.80 1.69 -3.82
N GLN A 183 1.56 1.59 -4.28
CA GLN A 183 0.41 2.25 -3.66
C GLN A 183 -0.57 1.22 -3.11
N THR A 184 -0.96 1.41 -1.86
CA THR A 184 -1.89 0.52 -1.14
C THR A 184 -2.90 1.34 -0.35
N LYS A 185 -4.07 0.74 -0.08
CA LYS A 185 -5.08 1.33 0.80
C LYS A 185 -5.07 0.59 2.13
N TYR A 186 -5.05 1.35 3.21
CA TYR A 186 -5.16 0.83 4.57
C TYR A 186 -6.42 1.33 5.24
N ASN A 187 -7.08 0.45 5.98
CA ASN A 187 -8.19 0.81 6.85
C ASN A 187 -7.71 0.87 8.29
N ILE A 188 -8.07 1.94 8.99
CA ILE A 188 -7.80 2.13 10.41
C ILE A 188 -9.12 2.43 11.08
N GLU A 189 -9.45 1.64 12.08
CA GLU A 189 -10.64 1.82 12.90
C GLU A 189 -10.26 2.49 14.21
N LEU A 190 -10.91 3.62 14.48
CA LEU A 190 -10.75 4.36 15.73
C LEU A 190 -12.07 4.39 16.47
N MET A 191 -11.99 4.15 17.79
CA MET A 191 -13.13 4.26 18.69
C MET A 191 -13.04 5.58 19.44
N TYR A 192 -14.11 6.35 19.39
CA TYR A 192 -14.32 7.52 20.23
C TYR A 192 -15.29 7.17 21.36
N ILE A 193 -14.91 7.52 22.58
CA ILE A 193 -15.73 7.36 23.79
C ILE A 193 -16.05 8.75 24.30
N GLN A 194 -17.33 9.08 24.37
CA GLN A 194 -17.77 10.33 24.95
C GLN A 194 -17.71 10.19 26.48
N ASP A 195 -16.96 11.04 27.14
CA ASP A 195 -16.98 11.14 28.60
C ASP A 195 -18.37 11.55 29.06
N VAL A 196 -19.11 10.57 29.56
CA VAL A 196 -20.34 10.86 30.28
C VAL A 196 -19.91 11.45 31.63
N GLN A 197 -19.97 12.79 31.76
CA GLN A 197 -19.97 13.39 33.08
C GLN A 197 -21.18 12.80 33.82
N MET A 198 -20.90 11.93 34.80
CA MET A 198 -21.91 11.51 35.76
C MET A 198 -22.29 12.79 36.56
N THR A 199 -23.31 13.47 36.15
CA THR A 199 -24.03 14.41 36.99
C THR A 199 -24.62 13.61 38.14
N GLY A 200 -23.88 13.58 39.24
CA GLY A 200 -24.39 13.02 40.49
C GLY A 200 -25.58 13.87 40.93
N GLU A 201 -26.79 13.37 40.68
CA GLU A 201 -27.99 13.84 41.32
C GLU A 201 -27.89 13.46 42.79
N GLN A 202 -27.39 14.40 43.60
CA GLN A 202 -27.52 14.32 45.04
C GLN A 202 -29.01 14.55 45.35
N THR A 203 -29.76 13.48 45.52
CA THR A 203 -31.05 13.50 46.19
C THR A 203 -30.77 13.78 47.69
N ALA A 204 -30.81 15.06 48.06
CA ALA A 204 -30.88 15.49 49.47
C ALA A 204 -32.26 15.07 50.00
N THR A 205 -32.37 13.93 50.63
CA THR A 205 -33.50 13.58 51.49
C THR A 205 -33.34 14.31 52.82
N GLY A 206 -34.01 15.47 52.93
CA GLY A 206 -34.22 16.14 54.22
C GLY A 206 -35.32 15.45 54.98
N SER A 207 -35.06 15.12 56.23
CA SER A 207 -36.05 14.77 57.31
C SER A 207 -36.17 15.91 58.22
#